data_dd1ec44d368fbdbb1da6d00af9df586b
#
_entry.id   dd1ec44d368fbdbb1da6d00af9df586b
#
_cell.length_a   1.000
_cell.length_b   1.000
_cell.length_c   1.000
_cell.angle_alpha   90.00
_cell.angle_beta   90.00
_cell.angle_gamma   90.00
#
_symmetry.space_group_name_H-M   'P 1'
#
loop_
_entity.id
_entity.type
_entity.pdbx_description
1 polymer ?
#
loop_
_entity_poly.entity_id
_entity_poly.type
_entity_poly.pdbx_seq_one_letter_code
_entity_poly.pdbx_strand_id
1 'polypeptide(L)'
;MSKVEVELKYNSLEEIESIYASLKTEFAKRKTRSIAFRKQHLAKLAYMVKENLERFQDALKQDLNKPTLEALTHELALCMTDATEAYNKVAKWAKDERAPFRADTFLLRPTIRKEPKGVVLIIGAFNYPTWLTLGPLSAAIAAGCAVVVKPSEASPATAALLAELIPKYLDQSLYRVVNGSVPEMTKLLELKWDHILYTGGAKVARIIAAAAAKNLTPVTLEIAGKNPVIMDPKYDLALAAKRIAWARFCNSGQTCIAPDYILIPAEAQDKLVDEFAKVLKSFYPDGALKSDSYARMVNDVHFKRVKGMLDDTKGEIVIGGETDEAQKYIAPTVVKNVSPEDMLMGQEIFGPVIPILPVKDIDEAISLVNARDHPLALHVFTPNAATKKKVFDNTQSGAALSNDLMMQTAIEGLPFGGVGESGYGQHTGKWGFDTFTHFRSTIDSPKMLELIMGNRYPPYTLEKLKVLKRLLIPRLPPHPDRPTGLFSRTRARILAMCVLLFAAALATRLTPTAGPLVFVHQLLTSGK
;
A
#
# COMPACT_ATOMS: atom_id res chain seq x y z
N MET A 1 17.05 -33.19 -11.40
CA MET A 1 17.47 -32.35 -12.53
C MET A 1 18.44 -31.30 -12.01
N SER A 2 19.66 -31.22 -12.57
CA SER A 2 20.62 -30.17 -12.20
C SER A 2 20.00 -28.82 -12.47
N LYS A 3 19.97 -27.93 -11.44
CA LYS A 3 19.57 -26.54 -11.64
C LYS A 3 20.49 -25.94 -12.70
N VAL A 4 19.95 -25.54 -13.84
CA VAL A 4 20.68 -24.69 -14.78
C VAL A 4 20.80 -23.36 -14.07
N GLU A 5 21.99 -23.00 -13.63
CA GLU A 5 22.26 -21.70 -13.02
C GLU A 5 22.04 -20.64 -14.10
N VAL A 6 21.03 -19.79 -13.94
CA VAL A 6 20.77 -18.69 -14.87
C VAL A 6 21.80 -17.61 -14.58
N GLU A 7 22.74 -17.44 -15.48
CA GLU A 7 23.67 -16.30 -15.44
C GLU A 7 22.91 -15.03 -15.84
N LEU A 8 22.61 -14.18 -14.84
CA LEU A 8 21.93 -12.91 -15.06
C LEU A 8 22.92 -11.89 -15.65
N LYS A 9 22.70 -11.49 -16.90
CA LYS A 9 23.52 -10.47 -17.54
C LYS A 9 23.21 -9.08 -16.93
N TYR A 10 24.25 -8.42 -16.42
CA TYR A 10 24.17 -7.07 -15.87
C TYR A 10 24.41 -6.01 -16.96
N ASN A 11 23.80 -4.86 -16.81
CA ASN A 11 24.05 -3.72 -17.70
C ASN A 11 25.36 -3.02 -17.32
N SER A 12 26.08 -2.50 -18.30
CA SER A 12 27.23 -1.65 -18.00
C SER A 12 26.80 -0.29 -17.43
N LEU A 13 27.70 0.39 -16.73
CA LEU A 13 27.40 1.70 -16.14
C LEU A 13 27.10 2.75 -17.22
N GLU A 14 27.77 2.64 -18.39
CA GLU A 14 27.56 3.50 -19.56
C GLU A 14 26.20 3.23 -20.22
N GLU A 15 25.78 1.95 -20.30
CA GLU A 15 24.43 1.60 -20.75
C GLU A 15 23.34 2.23 -19.86
N ILE A 16 23.53 2.23 -18.56
CA ILE A 16 22.58 2.82 -17.59
C ILE A 16 22.44 4.34 -17.84
N GLU A 17 23.55 5.05 -18.03
CA GLU A 17 23.51 6.48 -18.38
C GLU A 17 22.79 6.73 -19.71
N SER A 18 23.11 5.94 -20.73
CA SER A 18 22.49 6.03 -22.05
C SER A 18 20.99 5.76 -22.00
N ILE A 19 20.56 4.73 -21.26
CA ILE A 19 19.14 4.42 -21.02
C ILE A 19 18.43 5.62 -20.38
N TYR A 20 18.99 6.18 -19.31
CA TYR A 20 18.41 7.32 -18.63
C TYR A 20 18.28 8.55 -19.54
N ALA A 21 19.34 8.90 -20.25
CA ALA A 21 19.35 10.04 -21.18
C ALA A 21 18.30 9.88 -22.30
N SER A 22 18.20 8.67 -22.85
CA SER A 22 17.22 8.31 -23.88
C SER A 22 15.78 8.47 -23.33
N LEU A 23 15.50 7.96 -22.13
CA LEU A 23 14.17 8.07 -21.50
C LEU A 23 13.77 9.52 -21.26
N LYS A 24 14.69 10.38 -20.79
CA LYS A 24 14.43 11.83 -20.63
C LYS A 24 14.05 12.48 -21.96
N THR A 25 14.78 12.16 -23.02
CA THR A 25 14.52 12.68 -24.38
C THR A 25 13.16 12.22 -24.91
N GLU A 26 12.84 10.93 -24.79
CA GLU A 26 11.59 10.38 -25.29
C GLU A 26 10.37 10.82 -24.47
N PHE A 27 10.50 10.91 -23.14
CA PHE A 27 9.45 11.44 -22.27
C PHE A 27 9.08 12.88 -22.65
N ALA A 28 10.06 13.73 -23.01
CA ALA A 28 9.84 15.10 -23.44
C ALA A 28 8.96 15.21 -24.69
N LYS A 29 8.88 14.16 -25.53
CA LYS A 29 7.97 14.09 -26.70
C LYS A 29 6.51 13.91 -26.34
N ARG A 30 6.19 13.69 -25.07
CA ARG A 30 4.83 13.67 -24.47
C ARG A 30 3.91 12.58 -25.05
N LYS A 31 4.40 11.51 -25.66
CA LYS A 31 3.59 10.37 -26.15
C LYS A 31 2.69 9.78 -25.06
N THR A 32 3.23 9.69 -23.83
CA THR A 32 2.54 9.12 -22.67
C THR A 32 1.35 9.96 -22.14
N ARG A 33 1.13 11.18 -22.68
CA ARG A 33 -0.07 11.96 -22.33
C ARG A 33 -1.35 11.37 -22.93
N SER A 34 -1.24 10.62 -24.02
CA SER A 34 -2.37 9.94 -24.66
C SER A 34 -2.92 8.82 -23.78
N ILE A 35 -4.18 8.88 -23.42
CA ILE A 35 -4.88 7.81 -22.68
C ILE A 35 -4.92 6.52 -23.51
N ALA A 36 -5.09 6.63 -24.84
CA ALA A 36 -5.07 5.46 -25.72
C ALA A 36 -3.71 4.75 -25.68
N PHE A 37 -2.60 5.51 -25.69
CA PHE A 37 -1.25 4.97 -25.56
C PHE A 37 -1.06 4.23 -24.23
N ARG A 38 -1.47 4.85 -23.10
CA ARG A 38 -1.38 4.22 -21.77
C ARG A 38 -2.18 2.92 -21.74
N LYS A 39 -3.43 2.93 -22.20
CA LYS A 39 -4.30 1.75 -22.28
C LYS A 39 -3.68 0.63 -23.12
N GLN A 40 -3.09 0.97 -24.28
CA GLN A 40 -2.42 -0.02 -25.10
C GLN A 40 -1.29 -0.74 -24.35
N HIS A 41 -0.46 0.02 -23.61
CA HIS A 41 0.67 -0.57 -22.88
C HIS A 41 0.22 -1.33 -21.62
N LEU A 42 -0.84 -0.90 -20.95
CA LEU A 42 -1.45 -1.65 -19.85
C LEU A 42 -2.03 -2.99 -20.33
N ALA A 43 -2.72 -2.99 -21.47
CA ALA A 43 -3.20 -4.23 -22.09
C ALA A 43 -2.04 -5.16 -22.47
N LYS A 44 -0.99 -4.64 -23.12
CA LYS A 44 0.20 -5.41 -23.46
C LYS A 44 0.91 -5.99 -22.26
N LEU A 45 0.96 -5.26 -21.13
CA LEU A 45 1.52 -5.74 -19.87
C LEU A 45 0.71 -6.93 -19.32
N ALA A 46 -0.62 -6.83 -19.32
CA ALA A 46 -1.48 -7.93 -18.89
C ALA A 46 -1.32 -9.17 -19.80
N TYR A 47 -1.28 -8.98 -21.11
CA TYR A 47 -1.06 -10.08 -22.07
C TYR A 47 0.35 -10.66 -21.98
N MET A 48 1.38 -9.86 -21.70
CA MET A 48 2.74 -10.35 -21.46
C MET A 48 2.75 -11.41 -20.35
N VAL A 49 2.07 -11.15 -19.25
CA VAL A 49 1.98 -12.11 -18.14
C VAL A 49 1.12 -13.31 -18.55
N LYS A 50 -0.05 -13.08 -19.15
CA LYS A 50 -0.99 -14.14 -19.55
C LYS A 50 -0.39 -15.12 -20.56
N GLU A 51 0.29 -14.63 -21.57
CA GLU A 51 0.85 -15.43 -22.65
C GLU A 51 2.13 -16.19 -22.25
N ASN A 52 2.75 -15.79 -21.13
CA ASN A 52 3.98 -16.39 -20.60
C ASN A 52 3.80 -17.00 -19.20
N LEU A 53 2.57 -17.38 -18.81
CA LEU A 53 2.26 -17.88 -17.47
C LEU A 53 3.18 -19.01 -17.03
N GLU A 54 3.35 -20.03 -17.85
CA GLU A 54 4.21 -21.19 -17.56
C GLU A 54 5.67 -20.77 -17.36
N ARG A 55 6.18 -19.89 -18.22
CA ARG A 55 7.57 -19.39 -18.12
C ARG A 55 7.81 -18.60 -16.82
N PHE A 56 6.83 -17.80 -16.39
CA PHE A 56 6.91 -17.11 -15.10
C PHE A 56 6.83 -18.10 -13.93
N GLN A 57 5.96 -19.11 -14.01
CA GLN A 57 5.87 -20.15 -12.99
C GLN A 57 7.19 -20.92 -12.88
N ASP A 58 7.81 -21.28 -13.99
CA ASP A 58 9.10 -21.97 -14.03
C ASP A 58 10.21 -21.09 -13.44
N ALA A 59 10.26 -19.80 -13.77
CA ALA A 59 11.24 -18.88 -13.21
C ALA A 59 11.08 -18.74 -11.68
N LEU A 60 9.84 -18.58 -11.19
CA LEU A 60 9.54 -18.51 -9.75
C LEU A 60 9.85 -19.84 -9.02
N LYS A 61 9.62 -20.96 -9.67
CA LYS A 61 10.04 -22.28 -9.15
C LYS A 61 11.56 -22.39 -9.09
N GLN A 62 12.28 -21.88 -10.08
CA GLN A 62 13.74 -21.89 -10.10
C GLN A 62 14.34 -20.99 -9.01
N ASP A 63 13.83 -19.77 -8.84
CA ASP A 63 14.34 -18.80 -7.88
C ASP A 63 14.00 -19.16 -6.43
N LEU A 64 12.75 -19.55 -6.15
CA LEU A 64 12.19 -19.70 -4.81
C LEU A 64 11.64 -21.08 -4.51
N ASN A 65 11.69 -22.02 -5.47
CA ASN A 65 10.91 -23.27 -5.45
C ASN A 65 9.42 -22.99 -5.14
N LYS A 66 8.90 -21.86 -5.63
CA LYS A 66 7.55 -21.42 -5.35
C LYS A 66 6.52 -22.36 -5.98
N PRO A 67 5.53 -22.85 -5.19
CA PRO A 67 4.44 -23.66 -5.72
C PRO A 67 3.68 -22.95 -6.84
N THR A 68 3.26 -23.69 -7.87
CA THR A 68 2.56 -23.14 -9.03
C THR A 68 1.28 -22.37 -8.62
N LEU A 69 0.55 -22.88 -7.61
CA LEU A 69 -0.65 -22.20 -7.09
C LEU A 69 -0.29 -20.87 -6.41
N GLU A 70 0.77 -20.82 -5.60
CA GLU A 70 1.24 -19.59 -4.98
C GLU A 70 1.75 -18.59 -6.03
N ALA A 71 2.52 -19.05 -7.03
CA ALA A 71 2.98 -18.22 -8.12
C ALA A 71 1.80 -17.57 -8.87
N LEU A 72 0.75 -18.36 -9.15
CA LEU A 72 -0.44 -17.84 -9.82
C LEU A 72 -1.21 -16.85 -8.96
N THR A 73 -1.55 -17.22 -7.71
CA THR A 73 -2.49 -16.45 -6.88
C THR A 73 -1.86 -15.23 -6.23
N HIS A 74 -0.57 -15.28 -5.86
CA HIS A 74 0.08 -14.22 -5.12
C HIS A 74 1.00 -13.32 -5.97
N GLU A 75 1.19 -13.66 -7.26
CA GLU A 75 1.96 -12.82 -8.17
C GLU A 75 1.26 -12.60 -9.52
N LEU A 76 1.11 -13.66 -10.33
CA LEU A 76 0.76 -13.50 -11.74
C LEU A 76 -0.68 -12.98 -11.93
N ALA A 77 -1.63 -13.46 -11.12
CA ALA A 77 -2.99 -12.94 -11.13
C ALA A 77 -3.05 -11.49 -10.67
N LEU A 78 -2.27 -11.11 -9.64
CA LEU A 78 -2.20 -9.73 -9.16
C LEU A 78 -1.63 -8.80 -10.24
N CYS A 79 -0.56 -9.20 -10.94
CA CYS A 79 -0.01 -8.41 -12.06
C CYS A 79 -1.05 -8.16 -13.16
N MET A 80 -1.80 -9.19 -13.54
CA MET A 80 -2.85 -9.06 -14.55
C MET A 80 -4.01 -8.19 -14.05
N THR A 81 -4.39 -8.34 -12.79
CA THR A 81 -5.45 -7.55 -12.15
C THR A 81 -5.07 -6.07 -12.10
N ASP A 82 -3.87 -5.73 -11.61
CA ASP A 82 -3.40 -4.34 -11.53
C ASP A 82 -3.37 -3.66 -12.90
N ALA A 83 -2.83 -4.36 -13.92
CA ALA A 83 -2.78 -3.83 -15.27
C ALA A 83 -4.18 -3.67 -15.89
N THR A 84 -5.10 -4.60 -15.62
CA THR A 84 -6.49 -4.58 -16.12
C THR A 84 -7.31 -3.50 -15.43
N GLU A 85 -7.17 -3.35 -14.11
CA GLU A 85 -7.81 -2.27 -13.37
C GLU A 85 -7.36 -0.90 -13.89
N ALA A 86 -6.04 -0.72 -14.02
CA ALA A 86 -5.47 0.50 -14.56
C ALA A 86 -5.97 0.78 -15.99
N TYR A 87 -6.02 -0.24 -16.87
CA TYR A 87 -6.60 -0.12 -18.21
C TYR A 87 -8.03 0.39 -18.19
N ASN A 88 -8.86 -0.19 -17.33
CA ASN A 88 -10.28 0.17 -17.24
C ASN A 88 -10.49 1.58 -16.66
N LYS A 89 -9.65 1.99 -15.71
CA LYS A 89 -9.89 3.18 -14.90
C LYS A 89 -9.00 4.38 -15.24
N VAL A 90 -7.94 4.23 -16.03
CA VAL A 90 -6.95 5.31 -16.30
C VAL A 90 -7.60 6.58 -16.86
N ALA A 91 -8.61 6.46 -17.73
CA ALA A 91 -9.31 7.62 -18.27
C ALA A 91 -10.04 8.42 -17.17
N LYS A 92 -10.57 7.75 -16.16
CA LYS A 92 -11.20 8.38 -14.98
C LYS A 92 -10.13 8.95 -14.04
N TRP A 93 -9.08 8.20 -13.77
CA TRP A 93 -8.02 8.64 -12.85
C TRP A 93 -7.25 9.85 -13.36
N ALA A 94 -6.96 9.89 -14.66
CA ALA A 94 -6.21 10.97 -15.30
C ALA A 94 -7.04 12.23 -15.60
N LYS A 95 -8.37 12.16 -15.37
CA LYS A 95 -9.24 13.34 -15.58
C LYS A 95 -8.91 14.42 -14.56
N ASP A 96 -8.83 15.67 -15.05
CA ASP A 96 -8.68 16.83 -14.19
C ASP A 96 -9.87 16.95 -13.21
N GLU A 97 -9.59 17.33 -11.97
CA GLU A 97 -10.58 17.49 -10.91
C GLU A 97 -10.84 18.98 -10.65
N ARG A 98 -12.10 19.35 -10.56
CA ARG A 98 -12.45 20.69 -10.10
C ARG A 98 -12.26 20.75 -8.58
N ALA A 99 -11.70 21.87 -8.10
CA ALA A 99 -11.68 22.14 -6.66
C ALA A 99 -13.12 22.26 -6.14
N PRO A 100 -13.36 22.03 -4.83
CA PRO A 100 -14.68 22.22 -4.23
C PRO A 100 -15.27 23.59 -4.56
N PHE A 101 -16.56 23.61 -4.88
CA PHE A 101 -17.25 24.85 -5.22
C PHE A 101 -17.22 25.85 -4.06
N ARG A 102 -16.80 27.07 -4.37
CA ARG A 102 -16.88 28.23 -3.48
C ARG A 102 -17.36 29.43 -4.27
N ALA A 103 -18.38 30.12 -3.75
CA ALA A 103 -19.00 31.27 -4.41
C ALA A 103 -18.04 32.46 -4.65
N ASP A 104 -16.99 32.58 -3.85
CA ASP A 104 -15.97 33.63 -3.93
C ASP A 104 -14.86 33.34 -4.95
N THR A 105 -14.68 32.06 -5.36
CA THR A 105 -13.55 31.63 -6.20
C THR A 105 -13.96 30.84 -7.45
N PHE A 106 -15.23 30.44 -7.61
CA PHE A 106 -15.63 29.58 -8.75
C PHE A 106 -15.34 30.19 -10.14
N LEU A 107 -15.36 31.52 -10.25
CA LEU A 107 -15.04 32.23 -11.49
C LEU A 107 -13.58 32.07 -11.92
N LEU A 108 -12.68 31.75 -10.98
CA LEU A 108 -11.28 31.43 -11.25
C LEU A 108 -11.10 30.03 -11.87
N ARG A 109 -12.17 29.24 -11.99
CA ARG A 109 -12.16 27.86 -12.53
C ARG A 109 -11.06 26.98 -11.92
N PRO A 110 -10.92 26.93 -10.59
CA PRO A 110 -9.84 26.22 -9.95
C PRO A 110 -9.90 24.72 -10.28
N THR A 111 -8.80 24.20 -10.80
CA THR A 111 -8.71 22.81 -11.30
C THR A 111 -7.40 22.19 -10.84
N ILE A 112 -7.44 20.93 -10.50
CA ILE A 112 -6.28 20.07 -10.20
C ILE A 112 -6.00 19.26 -11.46
N ARG A 113 -4.91 19.55 -12.14
CA ARG A 113 -4.44 18.77 -13.28
C ARG A 113 -3.59 17.62 -12.82
N LYS A 114 -3.76 16.47 -13.47
CA LYS A 114 -3.00 15.25 -13.18
C LYS A 114 -1.93 15.06 -14.25
N GLU A 115 -0.69 15.23 -13.86
CA GLU A 115 0.45 15.16 -14.76
C GLU A 115 1.40 14.04 -14.31
N PRO A 116 2.01 13.27 -15.24
CA PRO A 116 3.02 12.30 -14.88
C PRO A 116 4.19 12.99 -14.18
N LYS A 117 4.77 12.37 -13.15
CA LYS A 117 5.96 12.93 -12.48
C LYS A 117 7.15 13.06 -13.43
N GLY A 118 7.37 12.09 -14.32
CA GLY A 118 8.49 12.15 -15.26
C GLY A 118 9.10 10.80 -15.57
N VAL A 119 10.42 10.70 -15.47
CA VAL A 119 11.18 9.46 -15.62
C VAL A 119 11.44 8.89 -14.22
N VAL A 120 10.93 7.69 -13.95
CA VAL A 120 10.90 7.10 -12.61
C VAL A 120 11.69 5.80 -12.55
N LEU A 121 12.19 5.48 -11.36
CA LEU A 121 12.88 4.22 -11.05
C LEU A 121 12.01 3.37 -10.14
N ILE A 122 11.84 2.10 -10.51
CA ILE A 122 11.15 1.07 -9.72
C ILE A 122 12.17 -0.01 -9.37
N ILE A 123 12.40 -0.24 -8.08
CA ILE A 123 13.34 -1.23 -7.56
C ILE A 123 12.53 -2.32 -6.88
N GLY A 124 12.43 -3.48 -7.54
CA GLY A 124 11.67 -4.63 -7.07
C GLY A 124 12.43 -5.49 -6.06
N ALA A 125 11.69 -6.22 -5.23
CA ALA A 125 12.22 -7.16 -4.25
C ALA A 125 12.18 -8.61 -4.77
N PHE A 126 12.95 -9.49 -4.12
CA PHE A 126 13.12 -10.88 -4.56
C PHE A 126 11.95 -11.81 -4.21
N ASN A 127 11.17 -11.48 -3.20
CA ASN A 127 10.20 -12.41 -2.60
C ASN A 127 8.92 -12.59 -3.43
N TYR A 128 8.48 -11.55 -4.10
CA TYR A 128 7.42 -11.56 -5.12
C TYR A 128 7.93 -10.79 -6.35
N PRO A 129 8.98 -11.33 -7.02
CA PRO A 129 9.78 -10.55 -7.95
C PRO A 129 9.00 -10.09 -9.19
N THR A 130 7.97 -10.84 -9.58
CA THR A 130 7.11 -10.45 -10.70
C THR A 130 6.16 -9.33 -10.27
N TRP A 131 5.41 -9.52 -9.18
CA TRP A 131 4.39 -8.56 -8.77
C TRP A 131 4.98 -7.24 -8.25
N LEU A 132 6.02 -7.30 -7.42
CA LEU A 132 6.67 -6.10 -6.87
C LEU A 132 7.46 -5.29 -7.92
N THR A 133 7.55 -5.81 -9.14
CA THR A 133 8.10 -5.11 -10.31
C THR A 133 6.99 -4.62 -11.24
N LEU A 134 6.07 -5.51 -11.65
CA LEU A 134 5.05 -5.21 -12.66
C LEU A 134 3.84 -4.45 -12.11
N GLY A 135 3.48 -4.63 -10.84
CA GLY A 135 2.42 -3.85 -10.19
C GLY A 135 2.73 -2.35 -10.18
N PRO A 136 3.87 -1.91 -9.61
CA PRO A 136 4.30 -0.52 -9.70
C PRO A 136 4.52 -0.03 -11.13
N LEU A 137 5.00 -0.88 -12.06
CA LEU A 137 5.12 -0.54 -13.47
C LEU A 137 3.76 -0.23 -14.10
N SER A 138 2.72 -1.01 -13.79
CA SER A 138 1.36 -0.76 -14.28
C SER A 138 0.84 0.61 -13.82
N ALA A 139 1.07 0.96 -12.56
CA ALA A 139 0.71 2.25 -11.99
C ALA A 139 1.46 3.42 -12.64
N ALA A 140 2.76 3.27 -12.89
CA ALA A 140 3.58 4.28 -13.56
C ALA A 140 3.18 4.47 -15.03
N ILE A 141 2.85 3.39 -15.76
CA ILE A 141 2.27 3.45 -17.12
C ILE A 141 0.94 4.20 -17.09
N ALA A 142 0.06 3.87 -16.15
CA ALA A 142 -1.24 4.55 -15.99
C ALA A 142 -1.07 6.05 -15.71
N ALA A 143 -0.13 6.45 -14.87
CA ALA A 143 0.21 7.84 -14.61
C ALA A 143 0.82 8.53 -15.85
N GLY A 144 1.44 7.77 -16.76
CA GLY A 144 2.08 8.27 -17.97
C GLY A 144 3.56 8.59 -17.79
N CYS A 145 4.25 7.97 -16.85
CA CYS A 145 5.69 8.09 -16.66
C CYS A 145 6.47 7.27 -17.69
N ALA A 146 7.73 7.63 -17.92
CA ALA A 146 8.74 6.74 -18.46
C ALA A 146 9.43 6.02 -17.29
N VAL A 147 9.83 4.75 -17.48
CA VAL A 147 10.20 3.90 -16.35
C VAL A 147 11.48 3.11 -16.61
N VAL A 148 12.36 3.09 -15.64
CA VAL A 148 13.34 2.03 -15.46
C VAL A 148 12.86 1.10 -14.35
N VAL A 149 12.76 -0.19 -14.63
CA VAL A 149 12.59 -1.22 -13.60
C VAL A 149 13.91 -1.91 -13.34
N LYS A 150 14.26 -2.05 -12.06
CA LYS A 150 15.43 -2.82 -11.60
C LYS A 150 14.89 -4.02 -10.78
N PRO A 151 14.74 -5.21 -11.40
CA PRO A 151 14.40 -6.43 -10.68
C PRO A 151 15.48 -6.80 -9.66
N SER A 152 15.14 -7.66 -8.70
CA SER A 152 16.12 -8.14 -7.73
C SER A 152 17.07 -9.16 -8.36
N GLU A 153 18.36 -8.99 -8.15
CA GLU A 153 19.41 -9.95 -8.54
C GLU A 153 19.35 -11.25 -7.73
N ALA A 154 18.66 -11.25 -6.60
CA ALA A 154 18.45 -12.45 -5.80
C ALA A 154 17.39 -13.40 -6.41
N SER A 155 16.65 -12.95 -7.43
CA SER A 155 15.72 -13.76 -8.23
C SER A 155 16.14 -13.74 -9.71
N PRO A 156 17.28 -14.36 -10.06
CA PRO A 156 17.91 -14.19 -11.37
C PRO A 156 17.09 -14.73 -12.53
N ALA A 157 16.35 -15.83 -12.37
CA ALA A 157 15.53 -16.39 -13.44
C ALA A 157 14.35 -15.45 -13.79
N THR A 158 13.69 -14.91 -12.77
CA THR A 158 12.62 -13.93 -12.98
C THR A 158 13.15 -12.62 -13.55
N ALA A 159 14.31 -12.13 -13.07
CA ALA A 159 14.94 -10.92 -13.57
C ALA A 159 15.35 -11.05 -15.05
N ALA A 160 15.91 -12.19 -15.45
CA ALA A 160 16.24 -12.50 -16.85
C ALA A 160 14.99 -12.55 -17.75
N LEU A 161 13.92 -13.20 -17.26
CA LEU A 161 12.65 -13.28 -17.99
C LEU A 161 12.00 -11.90 -18.18
N LEU A 162 12.03 -11.03 -17.17
CA LEU A 162 11.55 -9.65 -17.28
C LEU A 162 12.37 -8.84 -18.28
N ALA A 163 13.71 -8.99 -18.28
CA ALA A 163 14.59 -8.32 -19.22
C ALA A 163 14.35 -8.78 -20.68
N GLU A 164 13.95 -10.02 -20.89
CA GLU A 164 13.56 -10.55 -22.19
C GLU A 164 12.18 -10.06 -22.65
N LEU A 165 11.17 -10.11 -21.76
CA LEU A 165 9.77 -9.91 -22.14
C LEU A 165 9.37 -8.44 -22.21
N ILE A 166 9.80 -7.60 -21.29
CA ILE A 166 9.42 -6.18 -21.27
C ILE A 166 9.72 -5.51 -22.62
N PRO A 167 10.90 -5.66 -23.23
CA PRO A 167 11.18 -5.08 -24.53
C PRO A 167 10.33 -5.62 -25.68
N LYS A 168 9.83 -6.85 -25.58
CA LYS A 168 8.99 -7.47 -26.63
C LYS A 168 7.56 -6.94 -26.64
N TYR A 169 7.05 -6.55 -25.47
CA TYR A 169 5.66 -6.13 -25.31
C TYR A 169 5.50 -4.62 -25.18
N LEU A 170 6.43 -3.93 -24.53
CA LEU A 170 6.34 -2.51 -24.23
C LEU A 170 7.27 -1.68 -25.12
N ASP A 171 6.97 -0.39 -25.28
CA ASP A 171 7.80 0.56 -26.00
C ASP A 171 9.13 0.78 -25.28
N GLN A 172 10.22 0.24 -25.86
CA GLN A 172 11.56 0.34 -25.30
C GLN A 172 12.09 1.77 -25.19
N SER A 173 11.50 2.72 -25.90
CA SER A 173 11.88 4.13 -25.77
C SER A 173 11.43 4.74 -24.44
N LEU A 174 10.48 4.09 -23.74
CA LEU A 174 9.84 4.59 -22.52
C LEU A 174 9.89 3.62 -21.32
N TYR A 175 10.07 2.32 -21.57
CA TYR A 175 10.05 1.28 -20.53
C TYR A 175 11.26 0.38 -20.67
N ARG A 176 12.18 0.46 -19.70
CA ARG A 176 13.46 -0.24 -19.73
C ARG A 176 13.67 -1.08 -18.49
N VAL A 177 14.40 -2.17 -18.66
CA VAL A 177 14.90 -3.01 -17.56
C VAL A 177 16.40 -2.74 -17.40
N VAL A 178 16.84 -2.63 -16.16
CA VAL A 178 18.26 -2.60 -15.79
C VAL A 178 18.49 -3.69 -14.76
N ASN A 179 19.29 -4.67 -15.13
CA ASN A 179 19.79 -5.70 -14.20
C ASN A 179 21.17 -5.32 -13.68
N GLY A 180 21.38 -5.58 -12.41
CA GLY A 180 22.63 -5.27 -11.76
C GLY A 180 22.62 -5.55 -10.27
N SER A 181 23.78 -5.49 -9.66
CA SER A 181 24.01 -5.62 -8.23
C SER A 181 24.35 -4.27 -7.60
N VAL A 182 25.26 -4.22 -6.64
CA VAL A 182 25.62 -3.00 -5.92
C VAL A 182 26.22 -1.91 -6.83
N PRO A 183 27.15 -2.18 -7.77
CA PRO A 183 27.70 -1.14 -8.65
C PRO A 183 26.65 -0.45 -9.52
N GLU A 184 25.81 -1.24 -10.19
CA GLU A 184 24.73 -0.74 -11.06
C GLU A 184 23.68 0.01 -10.27
N MET A 185 23.34 -0.49 -9.07
CA MET A 185 22.41 0.19 -8.15
C MET A 185 22.97 1.54 -7.69
N THR A 186 24.25 1.60 -7.36
CA THR A 186 24.93 2.86 -7.00
C THR A 186 24.84 3.87 -8.15
N LYS A 187 25.11 3.40 -9.39
CA LYS A 187 24.98 4.23 -10.60
C LYS A 187 23.58 4.76 -10.81
N LEU A 188 22.55 3.90 -10.65
CA LEU A 188 21.16 4.32 -10.75
C LEU A 188 20.82 5.41 -9.73
N LEU A 189 21.35 5.33 -8.52
CA LEU A 189 21.10 6.31 -7.45
C LEU A 189 21.84 7.64 -7.62
N GLU A 190 22.85 7.72 -8.48
CA GLU A 190 23.48 8.97 -8.87
C GLU A 190 22.61 9.83 -9.81
N LEU A 191 21.69 9.18 -10.54
CA LEU A 191 20.87 9.82 -11.58
C LEU A 191 19.68 10.58 -10.94
N LYS A 192 19.27 11.67 -11.59
CA LYS A 192 18.19 12.53 -11.11
C LYS A 192 16.83 12.02 -11.57
N TRP A 193 16.25 11.09 -10.81
CA TRP A 193 14.89 10.57 -11.04
C TRP A 193 13.83 11.57 -10.62
N ASP A 194 12.66 11.51 -11.27
CA ASP A 194 11.50 12.30 -10.88
C ASP A 194 10.66 11.61 -9.78
N HIS A 195 10.89 10.31 -9.56
CA HIS A 195 10.42 9.51 -8.42
C HIS A 195 11.19 8.19 -8.32
N ILE A 196 11.39 7.67 -7.11
CA ILE A 196 11.90 6.33 -6.88
C ILE A 196 10.88 5.56 -6.04
N LEU A 197 10.48 4.37 -6.49
CA LEU A 197 9.75 3.41 -5.67
C LEU A 197 10.68 2.23 -5.37
N TYR A 198 10.82 1.91 -4.11
CA TYR A 198 11.65 0.82 -3.61
C TYR A 198 10.85 -0.11 -2.73
N THR A 199 10.97 -1.41 -2.96
CA THR A 199 10.50 -2.45 -2.07
C THR A 199 11.70 -3.28 -1.59
N GLY A 200 11.84 -3.43 -0.26
CA GLY A 200 12.93 -4.21 0.32
C GLY A 200 13.25 -3.86 1.76
N GLY A 201 14.47 -4.21 2.22
CA GLY A 201 14.87 -4.05 3.61
C GLY A 201 15.22 -2.60 4.01
N ALA A 202 14.99 -2.25 5.28
CA ALA A 202 15.17 -0.91 5.85
C ALA A 202 16.61 -0.36 5.69
N LYS A 203 17.62 -1.21 5.76
CA LYS A 203 19.02 -0.79 5.58
C LYS A 203 19.26 -0.16 4.20
N VAL A 204 18.78 -0.82 3.15
CA VAL A 204 18.92 -0.32 1.77
C VAL A 204 17.99 0.86 1.54
N ALA A 205 16.78 0.86 2.10
CA ALA A 205 15.85 1.98 2.03
C ALA A 205 16.47 3.29 2.53
N ARG A 206 17.20 3.26 3.66
CA ARG A 206 17.92 4.45 4.18
C ARG A 206 19.00 4.95 3.23
N ILE A 207 19.72 4.04 2.55
CA ILE A 207 20.72 4.41 1.54
C ILE A 207 20.03 5.10 0.34
N ILE A 208 18.93 4.53 -0.14
CA ILE A 208 18.15 5.09 -1.26
C ILE A 208 17.59 6.48 -0.89
N ALA A 209 16.99 6.61 0.29
CA ALA A 209 16.45 7.88 0.76
C ALA A 209 17.55 8.98 0.86
N ALA A 210 18.72 8.62 1.40
CA ALA A 210 19.85 9.53 1.48
C ALA A 210 20.39 9.94 0.10
N ALA A 211 20.45 9.01 -0.85
CA ALA A 211 20.86 9.31 -2.23
C ALA A 211 19.83 10.20 -2.94
N ALA A 212 18.54 9.88 -2.81
CA ALA A 212 17.43 10.64 -3.41
C ALA A 212 17.39 12.09 -2.88
N ALA A 213 17.71 12.31 -1.60
CA ALA A 213 17.73 13.63 -0.98
C ALA A 213 18.71 14.60 -1.67
N LYS A 214 19.81 14.11 -2.24
CA LYS A 214 20.79 14.95 -2.98
C LYS A 214 20.15 15.65 -4.19
N ASN A 215 19.18 15.01 -4.82
CA ASN A 215 18.48 15.51 -5.99
C ASN A 215 17.05 16.01 -5.66
N LEU A 216 16.65 16.02 -4.39
CA LEU A 216 15.26 16.25 -3.95
C LEU A 216 14.26 15.33 -4.64
N THR A 217 14.70 14.12 -5.00
CA THR A 217 13.83 13.11 -5.62
C THR A 217 12.86 12.56 -4.58
N PRO A 218 11.53 12.64 -4.80
CA PRO A 218 10.57 12.02 -3.90
C PRO A 218 10.67 10.49 -3.99
N VAL A 219 10.50 9.82 -2.85
CA VAL A 219 10.59 8.35 -2.78
C VAL A 219 9.32 7.76 -2.18
N THR A 220 8.97 6.55 -2.62
CA THR A 220 8.04 5.65 -1.96
C THR A 220 8.83 4.45 -1.49
N LEU A 221 8.77 4.16 -0.19
CA LEU A 221 9.53 3.08 0.43
C LEU A 221 8.55 2.06 1.02
N GLU A 222 8.54 0.88 0.44
CA GLU A 222 7.80 -0.28 0.92
C GLU A 222 8.78 -1.18 1.67
N ILE A 223 8.79 -1.01 2.98
CA ILE A 223 9.67 -1.73 3.87
C ILE A 223 8.81 -2.68 4.69
N ALA A 224 9.33 -3.85 4.93
CA ALA A 224 8.65 -4.79 5.81
C ALA A 224 8.78 -4.34 7.29
N GLY A 225 8.23 -5.12 8.18
CA GLY A 225 8.27 -4.86 9.60
C GLY A 225 7.91 -6.10 10.40
N LYS A 226 8.00 -6.00 11.72
CA LYS A 226 7.67 -7.09 12.63
C LYS A 226 6.16 -7.13 12.90
N ASN A 227 5.41 -7.84 12.04
CA ASN A 227 3.96 -7.86 12.03
C ASN A 227 3.39 -8.70 13.19
N PRO A 228 2.65 -8.11 14.13
CA PRO A 228 2.03 -8.84 15.23
C PRO A 228 0.74 -9.54 14.81
N VAL A 229 0.46 -10.66 15.49
CA VAL A 229 -0.88 -11.19 15.67
C VAL A 229 -1.26 -11.05 17.13
N ILE A 230 -2.28 -10.27 17.43
CA ILE A 230 -2.89 -10.20 18.76
C ILE A 230 -4.03 -11.21 18.80
N MET A 231 -3.93 -12.22 19.68
CA MET A 231 -4.83 -13.34 19.74
C MET A 231 -5.69 -13.28 21.01
N ASP A 232 -7.00 -13.12 20.84
CA ASP A 232 -7.99 -13.37 21.90
C ASP A 232 -8.25 -14.89 21.96
N PRO A 233 -7.97 -15.57 23.09
CA PRO A 233 -8.15 -17.02 23.21
C PRO A 233 -9.61 -17.47 23.11
N LYS A 234 -10.57 -16.55 23.12
CA LYS A 234 -11.99 -16.83 22.88
C LYS A 234 -12.34 -16.97 21.40
N TYR A 235 -11.43 -16.62 20.50
CA TYR A 235 -11.59 -16.88 19.07
C TYR A 235 -11.43 -18.38 18.77
N ASP A 236 -11.93 -18.83 17.63
CA ASP A 236 -11.71 -20.18 17.12
C ASP A 236 -10.22 -20.39 16.80
N LEU A 237 -9.50 -21.08 17.74
CA LEU A 237 -8.06 -21.30 17.62
C LEU A 237 -7.70 -22.22 16.43
N ALA A 238 -8.57 -23.17 16.05
CA ALA A 238 -8.32 -24.03 14.90
C ALA A 238 -8.36 -23.22 13.60
N LEU A 239 -9.35 -22.34 13.43
CA LEU A 239 -9.43 -21.45 12.29
C LEU A 239 -8.28 -20.43 12.28
N ALA A 240 -7.93 -19.88 13.44
CA ALA A 240 -6.81 -18.96 13.58
C ALA A 240 -5.48 -19.62 13.18
N ALA A 241 -5.17 -20.80 13.74
CA ALA A 241 -3.98 -21.55 13.42
C ALA A 241 -3.90 -21.86 11.92
N LYS A 242 -5.01 -22.25 11.29
CA LYS A 242 -5.07 -22.51 9.85
C LYS A 242 -4.73 -21.27 9.01
N ARG A 243 -5.30 -20.11 9.34
CA ARG A 243 -5.06 -18.83 8.65
C ARG A 243 -3.64 -18.33 8.87
N ILE A 244 -3.16 -18.39 10.10
CA ILE A 244 -1.80 -17.96 10.45
C ILE A 244 -0.76 -18.87 9.82
N ALA A 245 -0.94 -20.20 9.86
CA ALA A 245 -0.04 -21.15 9.23
C ALA A 245 0.05 -20.92 7.71
N TRP A 246 -1.08 -20.72 7.05
CA TRP A 246 -1.10 -20.38 5.63
C TRP A 246 -0.31 -19.09 5.36
N ALA A 247 -0.61 -18.01 6.05
CA ALA A 247 0.02 -16.72 5.82
C ALA A 247 1.52 -16.71 6.19
N ARG A 248 1.92 -17.46 7.24
CA ARG A 248 3.32 -17.51 7.68
C ARG A 248 4.18 -18.41 6.81
N PHE A 249 3.65 -19.56 6.37
CA PHE A 249 4.46 -20.58 5.69
C PHE A 249 4.38 -20.50 4.16
N CYS A 250 3.44 -19.75 3.60
CA CYS A 250 3.44 -19.36 2.20
C CYS A 250 4.76 -18.68 1.84
N ASN A 251 5.30 -18.98 0.65
CA ASN A 251 6.58 -18.48 0.17
C ASN A 251 7.74 -18.72 1.16
N SER A 252 7.66 -19.79 1.98
CA SER A 252 8.62 -20.08 3.07
C SER A 252 8.78 -18.90 4.06
N GLY A 253 7.70 -18.16 4.33
CA GLY A 253 7.67 -17.02 5.25
C GLY A 253 8.33 -15.73 4.73
N GLN A 254 8.75 -15.71 3.47
CA GLN A 254 9.41 -14.56 2.85
C GLN A 254 8.38 -13.56 2.30
N THR A 255 7.54 -13.03 3.19
CA THR A 255 6.41 -12.16 2.85
C THR A 255 6.34 -10.97 3.82
N CYS A 256 6.44 -9.76 3.29
CA CYS A 256 6.49 -8.52 4.07
C CYS A 256 5.26 -8.27 4.98
N ILE A 257 4.10 -8.84 4.63
CA ILE A 257 2.86 -8.75 5.40
C ILE A 257 2.52 -10.06 6.13
N ALA A 258 3.41 -11.07 6.13
CA ALA A 258 3.22 -12.28 6.91
C ALA A 258 3.22 -11.96 8.41
N PRO A 259 2.45 -12.70 9.22
CA PRO A 259 2.53 -12.59 10.67
C PRO A 259 3.94 -12.99 11.13
N ASP A 260 4.60 -12.12 11.90
CA ASP A 260 6.00 -12.35 12.31
C ASP A 260 6.11 -12.84 13.75
N TYR A 261 5.08 -12.62 14.57
CA TYR A 261 4.94 -13.16 15.93
C TYR A 261 3.48 -13.14 16.40
N ILE A 262 3.19 -13.95 17.41
CA ILE A 262 1.86 -14.06 18.02
C ILE A 262 1.93 -13.65 19.48
N LEU A 263 1.02 -12.79 19.92
CA LEU A 263 0.80 -12.40 21.31
C LEU A 263 -0.48 -13.07 21.80
N ILE A 264 -0.38 -13.95 22.80
CA ILE A 264 -1.51 -14.73 23.33
C ILE A 264 -1.30 -14.99 24.84
N PRO A 265 -2.36 -15.06 25.66
CA PRO A 265 -2.23 -15.47 27.06
C PRO A 265 -1.50 -16.80 27.23
N ALA A 266 -0.63 -16.88 28.27
CA ALA A 266 0.25 -18.02 28.50
C ALA A 266 -0.49 -19.36 28.53
N GLU A 267 -1.66 -19.40 29.18
CA GLU A 267 -2.49 -20.60 29.34
C GLU A 267 -3.14 -21.09 28.02
N ALA A 268 -3.11 -20.26 26.97
CA ALA A 268 -3.68 -20.62 25.67
C ALA A 268 -2.63 -21.06 24.64
N GLN A 269 -1.33 -20.91 24.93
CA GLN A 269 -0.26 -21.25 23.98
C GLN A 269 -0.31 -22.71 23.54
N ASP A 270 -0.39 -23.66 24.50
CA ASP A 270 -0.37 -25.08 24.18
C ASP A 270 -1.54 -25.50 23.29
N LYS A 271 -2.73 -24.96 23.56
CA LYS A 271 -3.90 -25.21 22.68
C LYS A 271 -3.67 -24.71 21.25
N LEU A 272 -3.08 -23.53 21.11
CA LEU A 272 -2.77 -22.97 19.79
C LEU A 272 -1.69 -23.82 19.08
N VAL A 273 -0.68 -24.28 19.79
CA VAL A 273 0.37 -25.19 19.28
C VAL A 273 -0.23 -26.51 18.78
N ASP A 274 -1.15 -27.11 19.55
CA ASP A 274 -1.87 -28.32 19.15
C ASP A 274 -2.64 -28.12 17.84
N GLU A 275 -3.28 -26.97 17.67
CA GLU A 275 -3.98 -26.64 16.42
C GLU A 275 -3.00 -26.42 15.25
N PHE A 276 -1.84 -25.77 15.48
CA PHE A 276 -0.78 -25.68 14.47
C PHE A 276 -0.28 -27.06 14.03
N ALA A 277 -0.08 -28.00 14.97
CA ALA A 277 0.37 -29.36 14.64
C ALA A 277 -0.63 -30.08 13.71
N LYS A 278 -1.93 -29.99 14.03
CA LYS A 278 -2.99 -30.57 13.17
C LYS A 278 -3.02 -29.95 11.78
N VAL A 279 -2.93 -28.61 11.71
CA VAL A 279 -2.93 -27.87 10.44
C VAL A 279 -1.73 -28.24 9.59
N LEU A 280 -0.51 -28.23 10.14
CA LEU A 280 0.70 -28.54 9.39
C LEU A 280 0.72 -29.99 8.90
N LYS A 281 0.20 -30.93 9.70
CA LYS A 281 0.02 -32.31 9.26
C LYS A 281 -0.99 -32.40 8.09
N SER A 282 -2.02 -31.56 8.09
CA SER A 282 -2.99 -31.48 6.99
C SER A 282 -2.41 -30.82 5.73
N PHE A 283 -1.60 -29.76 5.89
CA PHE A 283 -0.98 -29.06 4.75
C PHE A 283 0.12 -29.87 4.09
N TYR A 284 0.89 -30.61 4.90
CA TYR A 284 2.07 -31.36 4.46
C TYR A 284 2.03 -32.78 5.01
N PRO A 285 1.13 -33.66 4.54
CA PRO A 285 0.92 -35.00 5.10
C PRO A 285 2.20 -35.88 5.09
N ASP A 286 3.05 -35.71 4.06
CA ASP A 286 4.31 -36.45 3.88
C ASP A 286 5.55 -35.62 4.31
N GLY A 287 5.32 -34.50 5.01
CA GLY A 287 6.34 -33.53 5.43
C GLY A 287 6.61 -32.44 4.40
N ALA A 288 6.89 -31.22 4.88
CA ALA A 288 7.09 -30.04 4.05
C ALA A 288 8.32 -30.14 3.12
N LEU A 289 9.36 -30.84 3.54
CA LEU A 289 10.58 -31.07 2.73
C LEU A 289 10.28 -31.73 1.37
N LYS A 290 9.37 -32.70 1.38
CA LYS A 290 8.99 -33.47 0.18
C LYS A 290 7.82 -32.87 -0.58
N SER A 291 7.19 -31.82 -0.05
CA SER A 291 5.97 -31.25 -0.61
C SER A 291 6.29 -30.27 -1.76
N ASP A 292 5.58 -30.43 -2.89
CA ASP A 292 5.58 -29.45 -3.98
C ASP A 292 4.77 -28.18 -3.63
N SER A 293 4.09 -28.19 -2.47
CA SER A 293 3.34 -27.06 -1.94
C SER A 293 4.13 -26.20 -0.94
N TYR A 294 5.47 -26.35 -0.92
CA TYR A 294 6.31 -25.60 0.01
C TYR A 294 7.53 -24.99 -0.68
N ALA A 295 7.69 -23.68 -0.54
CA ALA A 295 8.79 -22.91 -1.12
C ALA A 295 10.13 -23.15 -0.40
N ARG A 296 11.19 -22.48 -0.84
CA ARG A 296 12.53 -22.51 -0.24
C ARG A 296 13.02 -21.09 0.04
N MET A 297 14.01 -20.96 0.92
CA MET A 297 14.73 -19.72 1.10
C MET A 297 15.43 -19.33 -0.22
N VAL A 298 15.42 -18.06 -0.56
CA VAL A 298 15.88 -17.58 -1.87
C VAL A 298 17.34 -17.91 -2.13
N ASN A 299 18.22 -17.76 -1.14
CA ASN A 299 19.64 -18.01 -1.24
C ASN A 299 20.26 -18.40 0.12
N ASP A 300 21.54 -18.74 0.11
CA ASP A 300 22.28 -19.20 1.30
C ASP A 300 22.42 -18.11 2.37
N VAL A 301 22.51 -16.84 1.97
CA VAL A 301 22.61 -15.71 2.92
C VAL A 301 21.33 -15.61 3.77
N HIS A 302 20.17 -15.66 3.12
CA HIS A 302 18.88 -15.64 3.82
C HIS A 302 18.64 -16.93 4.62
N PHE A 303 19.03 -18.09 4.08
CA PHE A 303 18.96 -19.35 4.80
C PHE A 303 19.77 -19.29 6.10
N LYS A 304 21.07 -18.94 6.01
CA LYS A 304 21.99 -18.87 7.16
C LYS A 304 21.52 -17.88 8.21
N ARG A 305 20.98 -16.74 7.78
CA ARG A 305 20.41 -15.73 8.69
C ARG A 305 19.26 -16.29 9.52
N VAL A 306 18.28 -16.94 8.89
CA VAL A 306 17.12 -17.51 9.60
C VAL A 306 17.51 -18.72 10.44
N LYS A 307 18.40 -19.56 9.93
CA LYS A 307 18.97 -20.68 10.71
C LYS A 307 19.68 -20.17 11.97
N GLY A 308 20.51 -19.14 11.86
CA GLY A 308 21.17 -18.54 13.02
C GLY A 308 20.18 -18.02 14.07
N MET A 309 19.05 -17.43 13.65
CA MET A 309 18.00 -17.01 14.57
C MET A 309 17.36 -18.20 15.31
N LEU A 310 17.21 -19.35 14.63
CA LEU A 310 16.72 -20.60 15.23
C LEU A 310 17.74 -21.23 16.18
N ASP A 311 19.03 -21.16 15.83
CA ASP A 311 20.09 -21.70 16.67
C ASP A 311 20.27 -20.88 17.98
N ASP A 312 19.99 -19.58 17.93
CA ASP A 312 20.24 -18.64 19.03
C ASP A 312 19.01 -18.38 19.91
N THR A 313 17.79 -18.71 19.46
CA THR A 313 16.56 -18.49 20.26
C THR A 313 16.61 -19.21 21.59
N LYS A 314 16.05 -18.58 22.62
CA LYS A 314 15.83 -19.18 23.95
C LYS A 314 14.41 -19.69 24.11
N GLY A 315 13.54 -19.46 23.13
CA GLY A 315 12.20 -20.03 23.09
C GLY A 315 12.24 -21.54 22.88
N GLU A 316 11.14 -22.19 23.18
CA GLU A 316 10.97 -23.64 23.03
C GLU A 316 10.47 -23.96 21.62
N ILE A 317 11.30 -24.61 20.79
CA ILE A 317 10.88 -25.11 19.48
C ILE A 317 9.98 -26.32 19.71
N VAL A 318 8.69 -26.18 19.42
CA VAL A 318 7.66 -27.20 19.67
C VAL A 318 7.20 -27.91 18.39
N ILE A 319 7.41 -27.29 17.23
CA ILE A 319 7.13 -27.87 15.91
C ILE A 319 8.25 -27.44 14.96
N GLY A 320 8.75 -28.35 14.13
CA GLY A 320 9.77 -28.07 13.12
C GLY A 320 11.17 -27.91 13.71
N GLY A 321 11.93 -26.96 13.17
CA GLY A 321 13.33 -26.71 13.55
C GLY A 321 14.33 -27.40 12.62
N GLU A 322 13.90 -28.38 11.81
CA GLU A 322 14.78 -29.10 10.88
C GLU A 322 15.19 -28.20 9.71
N THR A 323 16.43 -28.33 9.29
CA THR A 323 16.98 -27.56 8.17
C THR A 323 17.78 -28.44 7.21
N ASP A 324 17.77 -28.08 5.93
CA ASP A 324 18.61 -28.67 4.89
C ASP A 324 19.24 -27.54 4.05
N GLU A 325 20.55 -27.30 4.28
CA GLU A 325 21.27 -26.20 3.62
C GLU A 325 21.37 -26.42 2.10
N ALA A 326 21.56 -27.67 1.64
CA ALA A 326 21.70 -27.98 0.22
C ALA A 326 20.42 -27.66 -0.56
N GLN A 327 19.25 -27.80 0.09
CA GLN A 327 17.95 -27.48 -0.48
C GLN A 327 17.45 -26.08 -0.06
N LYS A 328 18.20 -25.33 0.75
CA LYS A 328 17.78 -24.06 1.36
C LYS A 328 16.43 -24.21 2.09
N TYR A 329 16.21 -25.38 2.68
CA TYR A 329 14.99 -25.73 3.36
C TYR A 329 15.09 -25.41 4.85
N ILE A 330 14.05 -24.78 5.37
CA ILE A 330 13.77 -24.64 6.80
C ILE A 330 12.35 -25.14 6.99
N ALA A 331 12.15 -26.05 7.93
CA ALA A 331 10.82 -26.59 8.24
C ALA A 331 9.88 -25.49 8.73
N PRO A 332 8.57 -25.60 8.47
CA PRO A 332 7.57 -24.79 9.17
C PRO A 332 7.76 -24.95 10.69
N THR A 333 8.18 -23.88 11.36
CA THR A 333 8.65 -23.93 12.74
C THR A 333 7.79 -23.05 13.65
N VAL A 334 7.37 -23.61 14.79
CA VAL A 334 6.67 -22.89 15.86
C VAL A 334 7.52 -22.89 17.10
N VAL A 335 7.75 -21.72 17.69
CA VAL A 335 8.54 -21.52 18.90
C VAL A 335 7.67 -20.87 19.95
N LYS A 336 7.44 -21.51 21.11
CA LYS A 336 6.65 -20.95 22.21
C LYS A 336 7.51 -20.37 23.32
N ASN A 337 6.88 -19.68 24.28
CA ASN A 337 7.54 -19.05 25.43
C ASN A 337 8.67 -18.09 25.04
N VAL A 338 8.52 -17.39 23.91
CA VAL A 338 9.52 -16.44 23.42
C VAL A 338 9.41 -15.13 24.22
N SER A 339 10.55 -14.62 24.69
CA SER A 339 10.60 -13.32 25.38
C SER A 339 10.69 -12.15 24.38
N PRO A 340 10.30 -10.92 24.77
CA PRO A 340 10.46 -9.74 23.92
C PRO A 340 11.92 -9.44 23.50
N GLU A 341 12.90 -9.92 24.25
CA GLU A 341 14.35 -9.73 24.03
C GLU A 341 15.00 -10.87 23.24
N ASP A 342 14.23 -11.91 22.89
CA ASP A 342 14.75 -13.06 22.14
C ASP A 342 15.29 -12.65 20.76
N MET A 343 16.23 -13.45 20.22
CA MET A 343 16.80 -13.24 18.89
C MET A 343 15.72 -13.20 17.79
N LEU A 344 14.66 -14.01 17.91
CA LEU A 344 13.52 -14.01 16.99
C LEU A 344 12.72 -12.69 17.04
N MET A 345 12.91 -11.89 18.08
CA MET A 345 12.22 -10.60 18.26
C MET A 345 13.08 -9.39 17.90
N GLY A 346 14.38 -9.57 17.65
CA GLY A 346 15.33 -8.48 17.37
C GLY A 346 15.17 -7.83 16.01
N GLN A 347 14.73 -8.61 15.00
CA GLN A 347 14.49 -8.12 13.62
C GLN A 347 13.37 -8.95 12.97
N GLU A 348 12.89 -8.53 11.81
CA GLU A 348 11.95 -9.32 11.01
C GLU A 348 12.58 -10.66 10.63
N ILE A 349 11.84 -11.74 10.83
CA ILE A 349 12.35 -13.10 10.58
C ILE A 349 12.48 -13.37 9.08
N PHE A 350 11.48 -13.01 8.28
CA PHE A 350 11.44 -13.22 6.83
C PHE A 350 11.83 -14.66 6.44
N GLY A 351 11.21 -15.62 7.13
CA GLY A 351 11.46 -17.05 7.02
C GLY A 351 10.34 -17.84 7.73
N PRO A 352 10.30 -19.17 7.61
CA PRO A 352 9.17 -19.99 8.03
C PRO A 352 9.19 -20.31 9.54
N VAL A 353 9.32 -19.30 10.38
CA VAL A 353 9.38 -19.44 11.84
C VAL A 353 8.36 -18.49 12.47
N ILE A 354 7.50 -18.98 13.34
CA ILE A 354 6.52 -18.19 14.07
C ILE A 354 6.74 -18.31 15.59
N PRO A 355 7.27 -17.25 16.24
CA PRO A 355 7.36 -17.18 17.69
C PRO A 355 6.01 -16.83 18.31
N ILE A 356 5.72 -17.44 19.45
CA ILE A 356 4.56 -17.18 20.29
C ILE A 356 5.05 -16.61 21.61
N LEU A 357 4.61 -15.40 21.93
CA LEU A 357 4.95 -14.68 23.15
C LEU A 357 3.78 -14.71 24.13
N PRO A 358 4.00 -15.11 25.38
CA PRO A 358 2.98 -14.98 26.40
C PRO A 358 2.73 -13.51 26.75
N VAL A 359 1.45 -13.15 26.88
CA VAL A 359 1.00 -11.85 27.41
C VAL A 359 -0.09 -12.07 28.44
N LYS A 360 -0.23 -11.13 29.36
CA LYS A 360 -1.26 -11.19 30.39
C LYS A 360 -2.66 -10.94 29.80
N ASP A 361 -2.75 -9.94 28.92
CA ASP A 361 -4.01 -9.48 28.34
C ASP A 361 -3.78 -8.65 27.07
N ILE A 362 -4.88 -8.14 26.50
CA ILE A 362 -4.86 -7.31 25.28
C ILE A 362 -4.14 -5.96 25.50
N ASP A 363 -4.15 -5.42 26.70
CA ASP A 363 -3.49 -4.14 27.00
C ASP A 363 -1.96 -4.30 26.99
N GLU A 364 -1.45 -5.38 27.55
CA GLU A 364 -0.03 -5.70 27.44
C GLU A 364 0.37 -5.99 25.99
N ALA A 365 -0.45 -6.72 25.22
CA ALA A 365 -0.20 -6.95 23.81
C ALA A 365 -0.09 -5.63 23.03
N ILE A 366 -1.02 -4.68 23.25
CA ILE A 366 -0.97 -3.35 22.63
C ILE A 366 0.31 -2.60 23.05
N SER A 367 0.68 -2.69 24.34
CA SER A 367 1.89 -2.03 24.86
C SER A 367 3.17 -2.58 24.22
N LEU A 368 3.27 -3.90 24.06
CA LEU A 368 4.40 -4.55 23.39
C LEU A 368 4.50 -4.17 21.91
N VAL A 369 3.38 -4.06 21.21
CA VAL A 369 3.34 -3.59 19.82
C VAL A 369 3.83 -2.14 19.73
N ASN A 370 3.32 -1.27 20.59
CA ASN A 370 3.65 0.16 20.58
C ASN A 370 5.08 0.47 21.06
N ALA A 371 5.72 -0.45 21.78
CA ALA A 371 7.12 -0.33 22.18
C ALA A 371 8.10 -0.62 21.02
N ARG A 372 7.60 -1.03 19.85
CA ARG A 372 8.37 -1.37 18.66
C ARG A 372 8.07 -0.42 17.52
N ASP A 373 8.87 -0.51 16.46
CA ASP A 373 8.62 0.19 15.21
C ASP A 373 7.26 -0.24 14.62
N HIS A 374 6.60 0.70 13.96
CA HIS A 374 5.29 0.45 13.35
C HIS A 374 5.37 -0.63 12.28
N PRO A 375 4.58 -1.72 12.39
CA PRO A 375 4.61 -2.81 11.42
C PRO A 375 3.90 -2.42 10.11
N LEU A 376 4.23 -3.13 9.03
CA LEU A 376 3.53 -3.00 7.76
C LEU A 376 2.10 -3.52 7.85
N ALA A 377 1.86 -4.60 8.61
CA ALA A 377 0.55 -5.14 8.87
C ALA A 377 0.38 -5.54 10.34
N LEU A 378 -0.79 -5.29 10.90
CA LEU A 378 -1.20 -5.72 12.24
C LEU A 378 -2.45 -6.59 12.13
N HIS A 379 -2.48 -7.68 12.87
CA HIS A 379 -3.59 -8.63 12.85
C HIS A 379 -4.18 -8.81 14.25
N VAL A 380 -5.50 -8.87 14.35
CA VAL A 380 -6.19 -9.22 15.61
C VAL A 380 -7.21 -10.32 15.34
N PHE A 381 -7.13 -11.40 16.11
CA PHE A 381 -8.11 -12.47 16.10
C PHE A 381 -8.97 -12.36 17.35
N THR A 382 -10.23 -12.01 17.20
CA THR A 382 -11.19 -11.85 18.30
C THR A 382 -12.63 -11.97 17.81
N PRO A 383 -13.54 -12.59 18.56
CA PRO A 383 -14.97 -12.53 18.28
C PRO A 383 -15.61 -11.21 18.75
N ASN A 384 -14.88 -10.38 19.52
CA ASN A 384 -15.41 -9.21 20.20
C ASN A 384 -15.10 -7.91 19.42
N ALA A 385 -16.14 -7.22 18.96
CA ALA A 385 -16.02 -5.96 18.23
C ALA A 385 -15.38 -4.83 19.06
N ALA A 386 -15.59 -4.81 20.38
CA ALA A 386 -14.97 -3.81 21.26
C ALA A 386 -13.46 -4.05 21.41
N THR A 387 -13.03 -5.31 21.53
CA THR A 387 -11.60 -5.67 21.53
C THR A 387 -10.94 -5.28 20.20
N LYS A 388 -11.56 -5.62 19.06
CA LYS A 388 -11.08 -5.19 17.74
C LYS A 388 -10.90 -3.67 17.67
N LYS A 389 -11.94 -2.93 18.06
CA LYS A 389 -11.89 -1.46 18.05
C LYS A 389 -10.77 -0.94 18.95
N LYS A 390 -10.64 -1.51 20.17
CA LYS A 390 -9.59 -1.14 21.12
C LYS A 390 -8.19 -1.32 20.53
N VAL A 391 -7.92 -2.45 19.88
CA VAL A 391 -6.63 -2.72 19.23
C VAL A 391 -6.38 -1.69 18.10
N PHE A 392 -7.35 -1.49 17.20
CA PHE A 392 -7.19 -0.59 16.06
C PHE A 392 -7.02 0.88 16.47
N ASP A 393 -7.74 1.33 17.51
CA ASP A 393 -7.67 2.72 17.97
C ASP A 393 -6.36 3.02 18.75
N ASN A 394 -5.69 1.99 19.29
CA ASN A 394 -4.53 2.16 20.18
C ASN A 394 -3.22 1.62 19.58
N THR A 395 -3.21 1.27 18.29
CA THR A 395 -2.00 0.85 17.56
C THR A 395 -1.90 1.58 16.23
N GLN A 396 -0.72 1.59 15.62
CA GLN A 396 -0.48 2.14 14.28
C GLN A 396 0.26 1.12 13.41
N SER A 397 -0.19 0.98 12.15
CA SER A 397 0.41 0.07 11.17
C SER A 397 0.07 0.53 9.74
N GLY A 398 0.77 -0.01 8.74
CA GLY A 398 0.39 0.22 7.34
C GLY A 398 -1.01 -0.31 7.02
N ALA A 399 -1.33 -1.52 7.49
CA ALA A 399 -2.65 -2.13 7.39
C ALA A 399 -3.04 -2.78 8.72
N ALA A 400 -4.34 -2.79 9.06
CA ALA A 400 -4.88 -3.48 10.22
C ALA A 400 -6.00 -4.43 9.79
N LEU A 401 -5.85 -5.72 10.11
CA LEU A 401 -6.76 -6.77 9.71
C LEU A 401 -7.38 -7.45 10.93
N SER A 402 -8.63 -7.84 10.79
CA SER A 402 -9.36 -8.56 11.83
C SER A 402 -9.75 -9.94 11.32
N ASN A 403 -9.35 -10.98 12.05
CA ASN A 403 -9.72 -12.37 11.83
C ASN A 403 -9.26 -12.98 10.50
N ASP A 404 -8.39 -12.30 9.77
CA ASP A 404 -7.73 -12.82 8.56
C ASP A 404 -6.35 -12.16 8.36
N LEU A 405 -5.59 -12.62 7.36
CA LEU A 405 -4.25 -12.14 7.04
C LEU A 405 -4.08 -12.03 5.51
N MET A 406 -3.17 -11.15 5.07
CA MET A 406 -2.70 -11.00 3.68
C MET A 406 -3.76 -10.58 2.64
N MET A 407 -5.05 -10.64 2.95
CA MET A 407 -6.15 -10.43 1.99
C MET A 407 -6.23 -9.01 1.44
N GLN A 408 -5.67 -8.01 2.14
CA GLN A 408 -5.72 -6.59 1.76
C GLN A 408 -5.07 -6.31 0.39
N THR A 409 -4.12 -7.14 -0.03
CA THR A 409 -3.44 -6.99 -1.33
C THR A 409 -4.32 -7.30 -2.53
N ALA A 410 -5.33 -8.14 -2.34
CA ALA A 410 -6.27 -8.55 -3.39
C ALA A 410 -7.54 -7.69 -3.43
N ILE A 411 -7.72 -6.77 -2.47
CA ILE A 411 -8.93 -5.93 -2.37
C ILE A 411 -8.71 -4.62 -3.10
N GLU A 412 -9.44 -4.46 -4.21
CA GLU A 412 -9.40 -3.23 -5.00
C GLU A 412 -9.76 -1.98 -4.17
N GLY A 413 -8.98 -0.93 -4.32
CA GLY A 413 -9.24 0.38 -3.71
C GLY A 413 -8.61 0.56 -2.33
N LEU A 414 -8.06 -0.48 -1.69
CA LEU A 414 -7.28 -0.31 -0.49
C LEU A 414 -5.86 0.17 -0.82
N PRO A 415 -5.28 1.11 -0.03
CA PRO A 415 -3.88 1.47 -0.15
C PRO A 415 -2.99 0.33 0.35
N PHE A 416 -1.85 0.14 -0.30
CA PHE A 416 -0.78 -0.69 0.22
C PHE A 416 0.42 0.21 0.51
N GLY A 417 0.90 0.22 1.75
CA GLY A 417 2.03 1.05 2.18
C GLY A 417 2.24 1.00 3.68
N GLY A 418 3.45 1.35 4.11
CA GLY A 418 3.87 1.37 5.50
C GLY A 418 3.68 2.74 6.18
N VAL A 419 4.08 2.80 7.44
CA VAL A 419 4.15 4.00 8.27
C VAL A 419 5.39 3.95 9.15
N GLY A 420 6.12 5.06 9.26
CA GLY A 420 7.36 5.11 10.04
C GLY A 420 8.43 4.18 9.48
N GLU A 421 8.92 3.24 10.31
CA GLU A 421 9.98 2.31 9.92
C GLU A 421 9.53 1.24 8.90
N SER A 422 8.23 0.99 8.76
CA SER A 422 7.71 0.11 7.70
C SER A 422 7.60 0.79 6.33
N GLY A 423 7.94 2.06 6.23
CA GLY A 423 8.00 2.80 4.98
C GLY A 423 7.07 4.00 4.92
N TYR A 424 6.98 4.61 3.75
CA TYR A 424 6.08 5.72 3.48
C TYR A 424 5.76 5.83 1.98
N GLY A 425 4.64 6.45 1.68
CA GLY A 425 4.01 6.39 0.39
C GLY A 425 3.06 5.18 0.32
N GLN A 426 2.42 5.04 -0.80
CA GLN A 426 1.42 3.98 -1.03
C GLN A 426 1.43 3.57 -2.49
N HIS A 427 1.10 2.32 -2.77
CA HIS A 427 0.89 1.85 -4.14
C HIS A 427 -0.34 0.93 -4.23
N THR A 428 -0.54 0.28 -5.36
CA THR A 428 -1.72 -0.46 -5.82
C THR A 428 -2.86 0.41 -6.34
N GLY A 429 -3.44 0.03 -7.46
CA GLY A 429 -4.63 0.66 -8.05
C GLY A 429 -4.51 2.19 -8.18
N LYS A 430 -5.54 2.90 -7.71
CA LYS A 430 -5.57 4.38 -7.73
C LYS A 430 -4.44 5.01 -6.91
N TRP A 431 -4.05 4.41 -5.78
CA TRP A 431 -2.98 4.92 -4.93
C TRP A 431 -1.62 4.87 -5.63
N GLY A 432 -1.36 3.79 -6.37
CA GLY A 432 -0.17 3.69 -7.22
C GLY A 432 -0.18 4.73 -8.34
N PHE A 433 -1.31 4.93 -9.02
CA PHE A 433 -1.47 6.01 -10.00
C PHE A 433 -1.15 7.37 -9.39
N ASP A 434 -1.66 7.68 -8.20
CA ASP A 434 -1.43 8.95 -7.51
C ASP A 434 0.05 9.11 -7.08
N THR A 435 0.69 8.02 -6.66
CA THR A 435 2.12 8.00 -6.32
C THR A 435 3.00 8.47 -7.49
N PHE A 436 2.68 8.11 -8.71
CA PHE A 436 3.42 8.53 -9.91
C PHE A 436 2.86 9.78 -10.58
N THR A 437 1.82 10.43 -9.98
CA THR A 437 1.16 11.62 -10.51
C THR A 437 1.56 12.88 -9.75
N HIS A 438 1.84 13.96 -10.48
CA HIS A 438 1.93 15.30 -9.94
C HIS A 438 0.57 15.99 -10.04
N PHE A 439 0.05 16.45 -8.89
CA PHE A 439 -1.20 17.21 -8.79
C PHE A 439 -0.88 18.70 -8.91
N ARG A 440 -1.12 19.24 -10.11
CA ARG A 440 -0.84 20.63 -10.41
C ARG A 440 -2.09 21.50 -10.27
N SER A 441 -2.07 22.45 -9.34
CA SER A 441 -3.15 23.44 -9.23
C SER A 441 -3.11 24.42 -10.39
N THR A 442 -4.29 24.68 -10.98
CA THR A 442 -4.46 25.65 -12.06
C THR A 442 -5.66 26.54 -11.79
N ILE A 443 -5.57 27.78 -12.21
CA ILE A 443 -6.67 28.74 -12.24
C ILE A 443 -6.70 29.43 -13.60
N ASP A 444 -7.89 29.86 -14.02
CA ASP A 444 -8.11 30.68 -15.20
C ASP A 444 -8.91 31.91 -14.76
N SER A 445 -8.23 33.08 -14.69
CA SER A 445 -8.80 34.33 -14.17
C SER A 445 -9.33 35.21 -15.30
N PRO A 446 -10.65 35.29 -15.52
CA PRO A 446 -11.22 36.19 -16.52
C PRO A 446 -11.04 37.65 -16.13
N LYS A 447 -10.84 38.54 -17.14
CA LYS A 447 -10.61 39.99 -16.92
C LYS A 447 -11.68 40.66 -16.07
N MET A 448 -12.93 40.22 -16.18
CA MET A 448 -14.03 40.77 -15.39
C MET A 448 -13.86 40.66 -13.87
N LEU A 449 -13.04 39.74 -13.40
CA LEU A 449 -12.75 39.60 -11.96
C LEU A 449 -12.00 40.80 -11.38
N GLU A 450 -11.33 41.61 -12.20
CA GLU A 450 -10.66 42.81 -11.73
C GLU A 450 -11.65 43.83 -11.16
N LEU A 451 -12.91 43.84 -11.61
CA LEU A 451 -13.97 44.67 -11.04
C LEU A 451 -14.25 44.33 -9.56
N ILE A 452 -14.03 43.08 -9.18
CA ILE A 452 -14.26 42.59 -7.80
C ILE A 452 -12.95 42.53 -7.02
N MET A 453 -11.86 42.14 -7.65
CA MET A 453 -10.56 41.90 -7.02
C MET A 453 -9.60 43.08 -7.09
N GLY A 454 -9.99 44.21 -7.67
CA GLY A 454 -9.17 45.43 -7.81
C GLY A 454 -8.64 45.96 -6.47
N ASN A 455 -9.35 45.71 -5.38
CA ASN A 455 -8.92 46.10 -4.03
C ASN A 455 -7.64 45.44 -3.54
N ARG A 456 -7.13 44.39 -4.21
CA ARG A 456 -5.86 43.71 -3.89
C ARG A 456 -4.62 44.51 -4.29
N TYR A 457 -4.75 45.52 -5.13
CA TYR A 457 -3.63 46.32 -5.63
C TYR A 457 -3.32 47.55 -4.79
N PRO A 458 -2.07 48.01 -4.74
CA PRO A 458 -1.75 49.32 -4.17
C PRO A 458 -2.44 50.45 -4.94
N PRO A 459 -2.60 51.62 -4.29
CA PRO A 459 -2.29 51.94 -2.90
C PRO A 459 -3.23 51.22 -1.93
N TYR A 460 -2.68 50.75 -0.80
CA TYR A 460 -3.44 50.03 0.24
C TYR A 460 -4.10 51.06 1.19
N THR A 461 -5.35 51.40 0.92
CA THR A 461 -6.13 52.36 1.72
C THR A 461 -6.92 51.65 2.83
N LEU A 462 -7.30 52.42 3.88
CA LEU A 462 -8.13 51.90 4.97
C LEU A 462 -9.51 51.43 4.46
N GLU A 463 -10.01 52.04 3.39
CA GLU A 463 -11.29 51.65 2.76
C GLU A 463 -11.17 50.28 2.10
N LYS A 464 -10.12 50.06 1.30
CA LYS A 464 -9.82 48.72 0.74
C LYS A 464 -9.68 47.69 1.83
N LEU A 465 -9.00 48.02 2.93
CA LEU A 465 -8.84 47.10 4.07
C LEU A 465 -10.19 46.73 4.70
N LYS A 466 -11.11 47.71 4.86
CA LYS A 466 -12.45 47.44 5.40
C LYS A 466 -13.26 46.51 4.50
N VAL A 467 -13.19 46.69 3.16
CA VAL A 467 -13.84 45.81 2.20
C VAL A 467 -13.27 44.41 2.27
N LEU A 468 -11.95 44.29 2.19
CA LEU A 468 -11.28 42.98 2.22
C LEU A 468 -11.49 42.24 3.55
N LYS A 469 -11.51 42.92 4.70
CA LYS A 469 -11.86 42.31 5.98
C LYS A 469 -13.24 41.67 5.97
N ARG A 470 -14.24 42.30 5.36
CA ARG A 470 -15.59 41.73 5.26
C ARG A 470 -15.65 40.52 4.34
N LEU A 471 -14.85 40.49 3.27
CA LEU A 471 -14.87 39.44 2.28
C LEU A 471 -14.00 38.23 2.68
N LEU A 472 -12.84 38.50 3.29
CA LEU A 472 -11.82 37.47 3.52
C LEU A 472 -11.84 36.86 4.91
N ILE A 473 -12.38 37.54 5.94
CA ILE A 473 -12.47 36.97 7.27
C ILE A 473 -13.60 35.94 7.30
N PRO A 474 -13.30 34.64 7.43
CA PRO A 474 -14.31 33.61 7.47
C PRO A 474 -15.13 33.70 8.78
N ARG A 475 -16.34 33.15 8.76
CA ARG A 475 -17.07 32.93 10.01
C ARG A 475 -16.29 31.90 10.83
N LEU A 476 -15.74 32.36 11.94
CA LEU A 476 -15.06 31.47 12.86
C LEU A 476 -16.06 30.58 13.59
N PRO A 477 -15.66 29.35 14.01
CA PRO A 477 -16.46 28.54 14.90
C PRO A 477 -16.71 29.30 16.22
N PRO A 478 -17.69 28.87 17.03
CA PRO A 478 -17.88 29.43 18.36
C PRO A 478 -16.56 29.45 19.13
N HIS A 479 -16.31 30.55 19.83
CA HIS A 479 -15.08 30.68 20.62
C HIS A 479 -15.07 29.61 21.73
N PRO A 480 -14.00 28.78 21.87
CA PRO A 480 -14.00 27.64 22.79
C PRO A 480 -14.21 28.08 24.24
N ASP A 481 -13.66 29.23 24.63
CA ASP A 481 -13.70 29.75 26.00
C ASP A 481 -14.88 30.73 26.25
N ARG A 482 -15.74 30.96 25.26
CA ARG A 482 -16.91 31.82 25.42
C ARG A 482 -18.17 30.97 25.31
N PRO A 483 -19.03 30.95 26.36
CA PRO A 483 -20.29 30.22 26.29
C PRO A 483 -21.09 30.73 25.08
N THR A 484 -21.55 29.81 24.25
CA THR A 484 -22.50 30.13 23.16
C THR A 484 -23.77 30.65 23.81
N GLY A 485 -23.94 31.96 23.82
CA GLY A 485 -25.13 32.59 24.43
C GLY A 485 -26.42 32.00 23.85
N LEU A 486 -27.47 31.92 24.68
CA LEU A 486 -28.81 31.45 24.34
C LEU A 486 -29.39 32.02 23.01
N PHE A 487 -28.81 33.13 22.53
CA PHE A 487 -29.20 33.82 21.29
C PHE A 487 -28.92 33.05 19.99
N SER A 488 -28.00 32.11 19.94
CA SER A 488 -27.72 31.36 18.70
C SER A 488 -28.81 30.33 18.38
N ARG A 489 -29.34 29.65 19.42
CA ARG A 489 -30.48 28.72 19.27
C ARG A 489 -31.77 29.41 18.92
N THR A 490 -31.96 30.64 19.43
CA THR A 490 -33.15 31.47 19.14
C THR A 490 -33.12 31.94 17.70
N ARG A 491 -31.98 32.39 17.14
CA ARG A 491 -31.86 32.79 15.72
C ARG A 491 -32.10 31.62 14.76
N ALA A 492 -31.58 30.41 15.06
CA ALA A 492 -31.84 29.22 14.26
C ALA A 492 -33.34 28.84 14.28
N ARG A 493 -34.00 28.97 15.45
CA ARG A 493 -35.45 28.73 15.58
C ARG A 493 -36.27 29.78 14.87
N ILE A 494 -35.87 31.06 14.93
CA ILE A 494 -36.51 32.15 14.19
C ILE A 494 -36.35 31.96 12.68
N LEU A 495 -35.18 31.60 12.20
CA LEU A 495 -34.95 31.32 10.78
C LEU A 495 -35.76 30.11 10.30
N ALA A 496 -35.82 29.02 11.08
CA ALA A 496 -36.65 27.86 10.77
C ALA A 496 -38.14 28.23 10.74
N MET A 497 -38.58 29.08 11.67
CA MET A 497 -39.98 29.58 11.72
C MET A 497 -40.29 30.50 10.52
N CYS A 498 -39.35 31.36 10.12
CA CYS A 498 -39.50 32.19 8.92
C CYS A 498 -39.57 31.36 7.63
N VAL A 499 -38.75 30.28 7.51
CA VAL A 499 -38.81 29.36 6.38
C VAL A 499 -40.14 28.60 6.36
N LEU A 500 -40.64 28.14 7.51
CA LEU A 500 -41.94 27.49 7.61
C LEU A 500 -43.09 28.42 7.28
N LEU A 501 -43.05 29.67 7.75
CA LEU A 501 -44.05 30.68 7.42
C LEU A 501 -44.02 31.07 5.92
N PHE A 502 -42.82 31.13 5.32
CA PHE A 502 -42.68 31.39 3.88
C PHE A 502 -43.19 30.21 3.05
N ALA A 503 -42.91 28.98 3.46
CA ALA A 503 -43.44 27.77 2.82
C ALA A 503 -44.97 27.67 2.94
N ALA A 504 -45.54 28.03 4.11
CA ALA A 504 -46.99 28.10 4.32
C ALA A 504 -47.65 29.18 3.45
N ALA A 505 -47.04 30.36 3.36
CA ALA A 505 -47.53 31.46 2.49
C ALA A 505 -47.44 31.10 1.00
N LEU A 506 -46.42 30.31 0.60
CA LEU A 506 -46.29 29.81 -0.77
C LEU A 506 -47.35 28.75 -1.09
N ALA A 507 -47.61 27.85 -0.14
CA ALA A 507 -48.63 26.81 -0.27
C ALA A 507 -50.06 27.40 -0.40
N THR A 508 -50.38 28.48 0.35
CA THR A 508 -51.67 29.17 0.24
C THR A 508 -51.86 29.90 -1.07
N ARG A 509 -50.79 30.29 -1.75
CA ARG A 509 -50.85 30.89 -3.12
C ARG A 509 -51.03 29.83 -4.22
N LEU A 510 -50.57 28.60 -3.98
CA LEU A 510 -50.63 27.49 -4.94
C LEU A 510 -51.91 26.65 -4.83
N THR A 511 -52.64 26.74 -3.71
CA THR A 511 -53.91 26.02 -3.46
C THR A 511 -55.01 26.97 -2.96
N PRO A 512 -55.75 27.62 -3.88
CA PRO A 512 -56.75 28.61 -3.48
C PRO A 512 -57.98 28.09 -2.72
N THR A 513 -58.10 26.78 -2.50
CA THR A 513 -59.34 26.14 -2.00
C THR A 513 -59.22 25.51 -0.59
N ALA A 514 -58.08 25.57 0.09
CA ALA A 514 -57.94 25.07 1.44
C ALA A 514 -57.41 26.13 2.40
N GLY A 515 -58.20 26.50 3.40
CA GLY A 515 -57.82 27.51 4.41
C GLY A 515 -56.59 27.08 5.24
N PRO A 516 -55.78 28.05 5.72
CA PRO A 516 -54.46 27.81 6.31
C PRO A 516 -54.44 26.94 7.58
N LEU A 517 -55.57 26.77 8.27
CA LEU A 517 -55.68 25.98 9.50
C LEU A 517 -55.69 24.45 9.26
N VAL A 518 -56.11 23.97 8.08
CA VAL A 518 -56.19 22.53 7.79
C VAL A 518 -54.82 21.96 7.49
N PHE A 519 -53.92 22.72 6.88
CA PHE A 519 -52.57 22.29 6.51
C PHE A 519 -51.63 22.13 7.73
N VAL A 520 -51.77 23.03 8.72
CA VAL A 520 -51.00 22.96 9.98
C VAL A 520 -51.45 21.76 10.84
N HIS A 521 -52.71 21.40 10.77
CA HIS A 521 -53.23 20.25 11.52
C HIS A 521 -52.75 18.88 10.93
N GLN A 522 -52.63 18.79 9.58
CA GLN A 522 -52.13 17.59 8.93
C GLN A 522 -50.61 17.37 9.15
N LEU A 523 -49.81 18.44 9.21
CA LEU A 523 -48.37 18.36 9.49
C LEU A 523 -48.06 17.97 10.95
N LEU A 524 -48.95 18.34 11.90
CA LEU A 524 -48.78 17.99 13.31
C LEU A 524 -49.26 16.56 13.66
N THR A 525 -50.08 15.96 12.79
CA THR A 525 -50.64 14.61 13.03
C THR A 525 -49.97 13.49 12.24
N SER A 526 -49.09 13.80 11.26
CA SER A 526 -48.38 12.82 10.45
C SER A 526 -47.00 12.39 11.03
N GLY A 527 -46.68 12.81 12.25
CA GLY A 527 -45.46 12.47 13.01
C GLY A 527 -45.72 11.55 14.22
N LYS A 528 -46.39 10.42 13.97
CA LYS A 528 -46.39 9.29 14.91
C LYS A 528 -45.96 8.03 14.20
#